data_fbcbb9768e5fac1ef4ead8ed4f34d4b2
#
_entry.id   fbcbb9768e5fac1ef4ead8ed4f34d4b2
#
_cell.length_a   1.000
_cell.length_b   1.000
_cell.length_c   1.000
_cell.angle_alpha   90.00
_cell.angle_beta   90.00
_cell.angle_gamma   90.00
#
_symmetry.space_group_name_H-M   'P 1'
#
loop_
_entity.id
_entity.type
_entity.pdbx_description
1 polymer ?
#
loop_
_entity_poly.entity_id
_entity_poly.type
_entity_poly.pdbx_seq_one_letter_code
_entity_poly.pdbx_strand_id
1 'polypeptide(L)'
;KTTLLRILAGLSKPTKGEIRILGDAAEKPEVRRRVGYLGHGIGVYDDLSAEENLLLFGRLLSIEKPAEAARVALERVGLERVKDGLAREFSRGMRQRLAIARAFLHNPDLLLLDEPFTSLDDRAIAVLQRLLSDALGRGCTIIMSTHQIREAMELATNVALLDRGRITHTGERTNEMLLDPGWLYRTYGEAQ
;
A
#
# COMPACT_ATOMS: atom_id res chain seq x y z
N LYS A 1 0.74 -14.01 -1.18
CA LYS A 1 0.35 -12.69 -0.65
C LYS A 1 0.10 -11.71 -1.80
N THR A 2 1.09 -11.44 -2.64
CA THR A 2 0.98 -10.55 -3.82
C THR A 2 -0.21 -10.89 -4.73
N THR A 3 -0.41 -12.18 -5.04
CA THR A 3 -1.54 -12.63 -5.87
C THR A 3 -2.88 -12.23 -5.25
N LEU A 4 -3.05 -12.44 -3.93
CA LEU A 4 -4.27 -12.06 -3.22
C LEU A 4 -4.50 -10.54 -3.31
N LEU A 5 -3.47 -9.72 -3.02
CA LEU A 5 -3.60 -8.26 -3.11
C LEU A 5 -3.92 -7.78 -4.53
N ARG A 6 -3.32 -8.38 -5.57
CA ARG A 6 -3.64 -8.08 -6.98
C ARG A 6 -5.08 -8.40 -7.34
N ILE A 7 -5.60 -9.51 -6.80
CA ILE A 7 -6.99 -9.90 -7.01
C ILE A 7 -7.93 -8.91 -6.29
N LEU A 8 -7.63 -8.54 -5.04
CA LEU A 8 -8.37 -7.52 -4.29
C LEU A 8 -8.33 -6.15 -4.98
N ALA A 9 -7.21 -5.78 -5.61
CA ALA A 9 -7.09 -4.55 -6.38
C ALA A 9 -7.81 -4.59 -7.75
N GLY A 10 -8.48 -5.69 -8.11
CA GLY A 10 -9.12 -5.87 -9.41
C GLY A 10 -8.13 -5.95 -10.59
N LEU A 11 -6.84 -6.20 -10.31
CA LEU A 11 -5.77 -6.33 -11.32
C LEU A 11 -5.64 -7.75 -11.88
N SER A 12 -6.24 -8.72 -11.22
CA SER A 12 -6.27 -10.13 -11.63
C SER A 12 -7.62 -10.73 -11.25
N LYS A 13 -8.10 -11.66 -12.05
CA LYS A 13 -9.36 -12.37 -11.77
C LYS A 13 -9.09 -13.61 -10.91
N PRO A 14 -9.97 -13.95 -9.96
CA PRO A 14 -9.88 -15.21 -9.24
C PRO A 14 -10.25 -16.37 -10.21
N THR A 15 -9.64 -17.52 -10.05
CA THR A 15 -10.00 -18.73 -10.81
C THR A 15 -11.38 -19.25 -10.42
N LYS A 16 -11.75 -19.09 -9.16
CA LYS A 16 -13.06 -19.46 -8.60
C LYS A 16 -13.44 -18.46 -7.50
N GLY A 17 -14.74 -18.31 -7.27
CA GLY A 17 -15.26 -17.41 -6.24
C GLY A 17 -15.50 -15.98 -6.74
N GLU A 18 -15.99 -15.15 -5.86
CA GLU A 18 -16.30 -13.74 -6.10
C GLU A 18 -15.56 -12.84 -5.11
N ILE A 19 -15.29 -11.61 -5.52
CA ILE A 19 -14.67 -10.59 -4.67
C ILE A 19 -15.56 -9.37 -4.64
N ARG A 20 -15.88 -8.94 -3.44
CA ARG A 20 -16.58 -7.68 -3.18
C ARG A 20 -15.71 -6.76 -2.36
N ILE A 21 -15.55 -5.54 -2.82
CA ILE A 21 -14.81 -4.46 -2.17
C ILE A 21 -15.78 -3.31 -1.92
N LEU A 22 -15.86 -2.84 -0.69
CA LEU A 22 -16.78 -1.77 -0.29
C LEU A 22 -18.26 -2.06 -0.68
N GLY A 23 -18.65 -3.34 -0.68
CA GLY A 23 -19.98 -3.82 -1.02
C GLY A 23 -20.22 -4.14 -2.49
N ASP A 24 -19.30 -3.80 -3.38
CA ASP A 24 -19.40 -3.95 -4.84
C ASP A 24 -18.34 -4.88 -5.43
N ALA A 25 -18.54 -5.32 -6.69
CA ALA A 25 -17.56 -6.12 -7.40
C ALA A 25 -16.25 -5.34 -7.62
N ALA A 26 -15.11 -5.96 -7.34
CA ALA A 26 -13.79 -5.31 -7.36
C ALA A 26 -13.39 -4.73 -8.74
N GLU A 27 -13.96 -5.27 -9.82
CA GLU A 27 -13.67 -4.85 -11.19
C GLU A 27 -14.36 -3.54 -11.59
N LYS A 28 -15.36 -3.08 -10.84
CA LYS A 28 -16.10 -1.84 -11.16
C LYS A 28 -15.16 -0.62 -11.13
N PRO A 29 -15.23 0.28 -12.12
CA PRO A 29 -14.40 1.49 -12.16
C PRO A 29 -14.58 2.37 -10.91
N GLU A 30 -15.79 2.45 -10.37
CA GLU A 30 -16.13 3.22 -9.17
C GLU A 30 -15.38 2.68 -7.94
N VAL A 31 -15.30 1.36 -7.81
CA VAL A 31 -14.55 0.68 -6.75
C VAL A 31 -13.05 0.95 -6.89
N ARG A 32 -12.50 0.79 -8.11
CA ARG A 32 -11.08 1.03 -8.38
C ARG A 32 -10.62 2.44 -8.03
N ARG A 33 -11.47 3.45 -8.23
CA ARG A 33 -11.19 4.85 -7.85
C ARG A 33 -11.12 5.07 -6.36
N ARG A 34 -11.62 4.14 -5.55
CA ARG A 34 -11.61 4.18 -4.08
C ARG A 34 -10.50 3.33 -3.47
N VAL A 35 -9.74 2.61 -4.32
CA VAL A 35 -8.67 1.70 -3.89
C VAL A 35 -7.30 2.26 -4.26
N GLY A 36 -6.45 2.46 -3.26
CA GLY A 36 -5.03 2.72 -3.45
C GLY A 36 -4.27 1.39 -3.45
N TYR A 37 -3.37 1.20 -4.42
CA TYR A 37 -2.59 -0.02 -4.53
C TYR A 37 -1.09 0.28 -4.66
N LEU A 38 -0.31 -0.27 -3.76
CA LEU A 38 1.15 -0.32 -3.82
C LEU A 38 1.56 -1.79 -3.99
N GLY A 39 1.95 -2.17 -5.21
CA GLY A 39 2.42 -3.52 -5.52
C GLY A 39 3.93 -3.64 -5.33
N HIS A 40 4.42 -4.88 -5.44
CA HIS A 40 5.84 -5.20 -5.35
C HIS A 40 6.69 -4.53 -6.47
N GLY A 41 6.10 -4.19 -7.61
CA GLY A 41 6.70 -3.33 -8.64
C GLY A 41 6.36 -1.86 -8.37
N ILE A 42 7.33 -0.97 -8.53
CA ILE A 42 7.22 0.45 -8.15
C ILE A 42 6.09 1.16 -8.92
N GLY A 43 5.72 0.67 -10.12
CA GLY A 43 4.53 1.13 -10.85
C GLY A 43 4.51 2.64 -11.14
N VAL A 44 5.68 3.23 -11.39
CA VAL A 44 5.87 4.59 -11.90
C VAL A 44 6.47 4.54 -13.29
N TYR A 45 6.23 5.56 -14.08
CA TYR A 45 6.78 5.69 -15.44
C TYR A 45 8.17 6.30 -15.39
N ASP A 46 9.14 5.56 -15.87
CA ASP A 46 10.57 5.92 -15.81
C ASP A 46 10.94 7.20 -16.56
N ASP A 47 10.27 7.44 -17.68
CA ASP A 47 10.51 8.60 -18.57
C ASP A 47 9.68 9.82 -18.19
N LEU A 48 8.91 9.76 -17.12
CA LEU A 48 8.20 10.90 -16.55
C LEU A 48 8.92 11.40 -15.30
N SER A 49 8.83 12.71 -15.04
CA SER A 49 9.27 13.27 -13.76
C SER A 49 8.39 12.79 -12.61
N ALA A 50 8.80 13.06 -11.38
CA ALA A 50 7.98 12.72 -10.22
C ALA A 50 6.62 13.42 -10.23
N GLU A 51 6.61 14.70 -10.59
CA GLU A 51 5.38 15.49 -10.71
C GLU A 51 4.49 14.99 -11.85
N GLU A 52 5.06 14.74 -13.04
CA GLU A 52 4.32 14.22 -14.20
C GLU A 52 3.70 12.85 -13.92
N ASN A 53 4.40 11.97 -13.21
CA ASN A 53 3.85 10.70 -12.75
C ASN A 53 2.57 10.92 -11.93
N LEU A 54 2.62 11.77 -10.91
CA LEU A 54 1.46 12.02 -10.06
C LEU A 54 0.34 12.76 -10.79
N LEU A 55 0.67 13.70 -11.68
CA LEU A 55 -0.31 14.39 -12.53
C LEU A 55 -1.05 13.41 -13.44
N LEU A 56 -0.33 12.46 -14.06
CA LEU A 56 -0.93 11.43 -14.90
C LEU A 56 -1.94 10.60 -14.10
N PHE A 57 -1.55 10.09 -12.94
CA PHE A 57 -2.46 9.30 -12.10
C PHE A 57 -3.60 10.14 -11.53
N GLY A 58 -3.36 11.40 -11.16
CA GLY A 58 -4.40 12.32 -10.73
C GLY A 58 -5.49 12.52 -11.77
N ARG A 59 -5.10 12.66 -13.04
CA ARG A 59 -6.05 12.74 -14.18
C ARG A 59 -6.80 11.44 -14.41
N LEU A 60 -6.10 10.30 -14.39
CA LEU A 60 -6.71 8.96 -14.56
C LEU A 60 -7.74 8.66 -13.45
N LEU A 61 -7.48 9.12 -12.24
CA LEU A 61 -8.36 8.98 -11.08
C LEU A 61 -9.44 10.07 -11.02
N SER A 62 -9.45 11.00 -11.99
CA SER A 62 -10.41 12.12 -12.08
C SER A 62 -10.38 13.03 -10.84
N ILE A 63 -9.19 13.27 -10.28
CA ILE A 63 -9.00 14.22 -9.17
C ILE A 63 -9.28 15.64 -9.71
N GLU A 64 -10.09 16.40 -9.02
CA GLU A 64 -10.52 17.75 -9.46
C GLU A 64 -9.33 18.71 -9.66
N LYS A 65 -8.37 18.68 -8.72
CA LYS A 65 -7.17 19.52 -8.73
C LYS A 65 -5.89 18.66 -8.73
N PRO A 66 -5.56 17.98 -9.84
CA PRO A 66 -4.48 17.00 -9.85
C PRO A 66 -3.10 17.61 -9.59
N ALA A 67 -2.84 18.86 -9.99
CA ALA A 67 -1.57 19.54 -9.72
C ALA A 67 -1.37 19.85 -8.22
N GLU A 68 -2.41 20.30 -7.54
CA GLU A 68 -2.38 20.54 -6.10
C GLU A 68 -2.18 19.23 -5.33
N ALA A 69 -2.93 18.18 -5.71
CA ALA A 69 -2.79 16.86 -5.11
C ALA A 69 -1.37 16.28 -5.31
N ALA A 70 -0.80 16.42 -6.51
CA ALA A 70 0.56 15.97 -6.81
C ALA A 70 1.60 16.70 -5.94
N ARG A 71 1.51 18.03 -5.84
CA ARG A 71 2.41 18.84 -5.02
C ARG A 71 2.35 18.41 -3.54
N VAL A 72 1.15 18.31 -2.98
CA VAL A 72 0.96 17.87 -1.58
C VAL A 72 1.49 16.44 -1.36
N ALA A 73 1.26 15.53 -2.30
CA ALA A 73 1.74 14.16 -2.18
C ALA A 73 3.27 14.09 -2.22
N LEU A 74 3.94 14.88 -3.08
CA LEU A 74 5.41 14.96 -3.15
C LEU A 74 6.01 15.54 -1.88
N GLU A 75 5.40 16.58 -1.33
CA GLU A 75 5.81 17.19 -0.06
C GLU A 75 5.75 16.17 1.08
N ARG A 76 4.64 15.44 1.20
CA ARG A 76 4.45 14.41 2.25
C ARG A 76 5.51 13.32 2.25
N VAL A 77 6.00 12.93 1.07
CA VAL A 77 7.03 11.89 0.94
C VAL A 77 8.47 12.45 0.81
N GLY A 78 8.62 13.78 0.92
CA GLY A 78 9.92 14.46 0.87
C GLY A 78 10.60 14.42 -0.50
N LEU A 79 9.82 14.49 -1.59
CA LEU A 79 10.31 14.53 -2.98
C LEU A 79 10.07 15.87 -3.67
N GLU A 80 9.55 16.88 -2.97
CA GLU A 80 9.20 18.18 -3.54
C GLU A 80 10.40 18.85 -4.26
N ARG A 81 11.60 18.80 -3.64
CA ARG A 81 12.80 19.44 -4.19
C ARG A 81 13.34 18.79 -5.46
N VAL A 82 12.91 17.58 -5.76
CA VAL A 82 13.35 16.79 -6.92
C VAL A 82 12.17 16.43 -7.84
N LYS A 83 11.07 17.16 -7.73
CA LYS A 83 9.83 16.89 -8.45
C LYS A 83 9.97 16.83 -9.96
N ASP A 84 10.88 17.64 -10.52
CA ASP A 84 11.14 17.75 -11.96
C ASP A 84 12.13 16.68 -12.48
N GLY A 85 12.77 15.91 -11.57
CA GLY A 85 13.68 14.81 -11.92
C GLY A 85 12.95 13.60 -12.48
N LEU A 86 13.54 12.97 -13.50
CA LEU A 86 12.99 11.78 -14.13
C LEU A 86 13.02 10.58 -13.14
N ALA A 87 11.95 9.80 -13.12
CA ALA A 87 11.84 8.68 -12.18
C ALA A 87 12.94 7.62 -12.38
N ARG A 88 13.49 7.44 -13.60
CA ARG A 88 14.63 6.55 -13.89
C ARG A 88 15.92 6.97 -13.17
N GLU A 89 16.07 8.24 -12.85
CA GLU A 89 17.25 8.80 -12.17
C GLU A 89 17.16 8.69 -10.64
N PHE A 90 15.99 8.30 -10.14
CA PHE A 90 15.75 8.17 -8.71
C PHE A 90 16.39 6.91 -8.14
N SER A 91 16.93 7.04 -6.92
CA SER A 91 17.32 5.88 -6.14
C SER A 91 16.10 4.96 -5.89
N ARG A 92 16.36 3.70 -5.53
CA ARG A 92 15.29 2.75 -5.22
C ARG A 92 14.36 3.27 -4.11
N GLY A 93 14.91 3.90 -3.07
CA GLY A 93 14.13 4.49 -1.99
C GLY A 93 13.30 5.71 -2.45
N MET A 94 13.84 6.56 -3.34
CA MET A 94 13.07 7.66 -3.93
C MET A 94 11.92 7.14 -4.80
N ARG A 95 12.15 6.12 -5.62
CA ARG A 95 11.11 5.47 -6.43
C ARG A 95 10.02 4.85 -5.56
N GLN A 96 10.41 4.21 -4.45
CA GLN A 96 9.45 3.63 -3.49
C GLN A 96 8.59 4.74 -2.85
N ARG A 97 9.19 5.86 -2.45
CA ARG A 97 8.46 7.02 -1.91
C ARG A 97 7.51 7.63 -2.94
N LEU A 98 7.90 7.70 -4.21
CA LEU A 98 7.02 8.16 -5.29
C LEU A 98 5.84 7.20 -5.51
N ALA A 99 6.06 5.89 -5.45
CA ALA A 99 5.01 4.88 -5.54
C ALA A 99 4.03 4.95 -4.35
N ILE A 100 4.54 5.24 -3.14
CA ILE A 100 3.71 5.51 -1.96
C ILE A 100 2.87 6.77 -2.21
N ALA A 101 3.47 7.89 -2.64
CA ALA A 101 2.75 9.12 -2.95
C ALA A 101 1.59 8.87 -3.92
N ARG A 102 1.82 8.07 -4.97
CA ARG A 102 0.80 7.67 -5.93
C ARG A 102 -0.33 6.86 -5.29
N ALA A 103 -0.02 5.89 -4.42
CA ALA A 103 -1.04 5.06 -3.78
C ALA A 103 -1.98 5.85 -2.86
N PHE A 104 -1.48 6.93 -2.26
CA PHE A 104 -2.23 7.82 -1.38
C PHE A 104 -2.86 9.03 -2.07
N LEU A 105 -2.58 9.26 -3.36
CA LEU A 105 -2.86 10.51 -4.09
C LEU A 105 -4.33 10.96 -4.04
N HIS A 106 -5.26 10.01 -4.10
CA HIS A 106 -6.71 10.25 -4.19
C HIS A 106 -7.44 10.01 -2.86
N ASN A 107 -6.71 9.93 -1.74
CA ASN A 107 -7.28 9.63 -0.41
C ASN A 107 -8.22 8.40 -0.44
N PRO A 108 -7.72 7.21 -0.75
CA PRO A 108 -8.56 6.03 -0.95
C PRO A 108 -9.28 5.59 0.32
N ASP A 109 -10.40 4.89 0.16
CA ASP A 109 -11.14 4.25 1.27
C ASP A 109 -10.54 2.89 1.64
N LEU A 110 -9.82 2.25 0.69
CA LEU A 110 -9.08 1.01 0.90
C LEU A 110 -7.66 1.15 0.35
N LEU A 111 -6.66 0.88 1.19
CA LEU A 111 -5.26 0.76 0.81
C LEU A 111 -4.83 -0.71 0.80
N LEU A 112 -4.29 -1.14 -0.32
CA LEU A 112 -3.71 -2.47 -0.51
C LEU A 112 -2.20 -2.32 -0.71
N LEU A 113 -1.40 -2.80 0.25
CA LEU A 113 0.03 -2.55 0.30
C LEU A 113 0.81 -3.87 0.31
N ASP A 114 1.66 -4.07 -0.70
CA ASP A 114 2.51 -5.25 -0.83
C ASP A 114 3.97 -4.88 -0.51
N GLU A 115 4.46 -5.30 0.65
CA GLU A 115 5.81 -5.01 1.16
C GLU A 115 6.16 -3.50 1.18
N PRO A 116 5.32 -2.63 1.77
CA PRO A 116 5.45 -1.19 1.63
C PRO A 116 6.71 -0.60 2.28
N PHE A 117 7.29 -1.26 3.29
CA PHE A 117 8.48 -0.79 3.99
C PHE A 117 9.79 -1.16 3.29
N THR A 118 9.73 -2.04 2.28
CA THR A 118 10.93 -2.52 1.57
C THR A 118 11.69 -1.36 0.93
N SER A 119 13.02 -1.33 1.11
CA SER A 119 13.94 -0.33 0.55
C SER A 119 13.75 1.10 1.09
N LEU A 120 13.04 1.26 2.20
CA LEU A 120 12.97 2.51 2.93
C LEU A 120 14.03 2.54 4.04
N ASP A 121 14.60 3.71 4.25
CA ASP A 121 15.39 4.03 5.45
C ASP A 121 14.46 4.36 6.63
N ASP A 122 14.99 4.44 7.85
CA ASP A 122 14.21 4.68 9.06
C ASP A 122 13.36 5.96 8.97
N ARG A 123 13.90 7.01 8.31
CA ARG A 123 13.18 8.27 8.12
C ARG A 123 11.98 8.09 7.19
N ALA A 124 12.14 7.34 6.11
CA ALA A 124 11.07 7.07 5.16
C ALA A 124 10.03 6.10 5.75
N ILE A 125 10.45 5.14 6.60
CA ILE A 125 9.54 4.28 7.38
C ILE A 125 8.66 5.15 8.28
N ALA A 126 9.25 6.09 9.04
CA ALA A 126 8.50 6.99 9.91
C ALA A 126 7.49 7.88 9.13
N VAL A 127 7.86 8.32 7.93
CA VAL A 127 6.95 9.05 7.03
C VAL A 127 5.78 8.15 6.61
N LEU A 128 6.04 6.92 6.18
CA LEU A 128 5.00 5.98 5.78
C LEU A 128 4.07 5.64 6.94
N GLN A 129 4.60 5.35 8.13
CA GLN A 129 3.78 5.09 9.33
C GLN A 129 2.84 6.25 9.64
N ARG A 130 3.31 7.49 9.51
CA ARG A 130 2.48 8.68 9.69
C ARG A 130 1.36 8.76 8.65
N LEU A 131 1.68 8.53 7.36
CA LEU A 131 0.67 8.49 6.29
C LEU A 131 -0.39 7.41 6.51
N LEU A 132 0.02 6.24 7.01
CA LEU A 132 -0.89 5.15 7.36
C LEU A 132 -1.79 5.52 8.54
N SER A 133 -1.23 6.11 9.60
CA SER A 133 -1.99 6.59 10.76
C SER A 133 -3.02 7.65 10.35
N ASP A 134 -2.62 8.61 9.51
CA ASP A 134 -3.52 9.63 8.99
C ASP A 134 -4.66 9.03 8.15
N ALA A 135 -4.35 7.99 7.34
CA ALA A 135 -5.37 7.30 6.55
C ALA A 135 -6.35 6.54 7.44
N LEU A 136 -5.87 5.82 8.44
CA LEU A 136 -6.70 5.13 9.46
C LEU A 136 -7.60 6.14 10.20
N GLY A 137 -7.04 7.29 10.60
CA GLY A 137 -7.80 8.36 11.26
C GLY A 137 -8.93 8.95 10.41
N ARG A 138 -8.84 8.83 9.07
CA ARG A 138 -9.92 9.21 8.14
C ARG A 138 -10.92 8.07 7.85
N GLY A 139 -10.76 6.90 8.48
CA GLY A 139 -11.61 5.73 8.26
C GLY A 139 -11.19 4.86 7.07
N CYS A 140 -9.99 5.05 6.51
CA CYS A 140 -9.46 4.18 5.46
C CYS A 140 -9.18 2.78 6.03
N THR A 141 -9.59 1.76 5.33
CA THR A 141 -9.20 0.38 5.63
C THR A 141 -7.85 0.08 4.98
N ILE A 142 -6.94 -0.55 5.71
CA ILE A 142 -5.60 -0.91 5.21
C ILE A 142 -5.43 -2.42 5.26
N ILE A 143 -5.08 -3.03 4.12
CA ILE A 143 -4.64 -4.41 4.04
C ILE A 143 -3.18 -4.40 3.56
N MET A 144 -2.29 -4.95 4.39
CA MET A 144 -0.87 -4.95 4.14
C MET A 144 -0.31 -6.37 4.17
N SER A 145 0.50 -6.71 3.18
CA SER A 145 1.39 -7.86 3.28
C SER A 145 2.82 -7.39 3.55
N THR A 146 3.49 -8.01 4.51
CA THR A 146 4.88 -7.67 4.82
C THR A 146 5.63 -8.82 5.47
N HIS A 147 6.96 -8.77 5.37
CA HIS A 147 7.90 -9.54 6.18
C HIS A 147 8.49 -8.69 7.31
N GLN A 148 8.33 -7.37 7.27
CA GLN A 148 8.70 -6.43 8.31
C GLN A 148 7.55 -6.33 9.33
N ILE A 149 7.42 -7.40 10.13
CA ILE A 149 6.24 -7.60 10.97
C ILE A 149 6.20 -6.58 12.11
N ARG A 150 7.36 -6.16 12.62
CA ARG A 150 7.45 -5.19 13.72
C ARG A 150 6.77 -3.87 13.37
N GLU A 151 7.13 -3.30 12.22
CA GLU A 151 6.60 -2.02 11.72
C GLU A 151 5.09 -2.12 11.44
N ALA A 152 4.63 -3.27 10.94
CA ALA A 152 3.21 -3.49 10.68
C ALA A 152 2.40 -3.67 11.96
N MET A 153 2.94 -4.38 12.97
CA MET A 153 2.24 -4.65 14.22
C MET A 153 1.95 -3.41 15.05
N GLU A 154 2.71 -2.33 14.88
CA GLU A 154 2.43 -1.06 15.54
C GLU A 154 1.09 -0.44 15.10
N LEU A 155 0.67 -0.69 13.86
CA LEU A 155 -0.55 -0.13 13.26
C LEU A 155 -1.68 -1.16 13.11
N ALA A 156 -1.36 -2.45 13.14
CA ALA A 156 -2.33 -3.51 12.89
C ALA A 156 -3.37 -3.59 14.01
N THR A 157 -4.63 -3.69 13.63
CA THR A 157 -5.74 -4.07 14.52
C THR A 157 -6.04 -5.57 14.43
N ASN A 158 -5.88 -6.12 13.22
CA ASN A 158 -6.13 -7.52 12.93
C ASN A 158 -4.95 -8.12 12.18
N VAL A 159 -4.79 -9.42 12.31
CA VAL A 159 -3.75 -10.19 11.62
C VAL A 159 -4.36 -11.38 10.90
N ALA A 160 -3.75 -11.74 9.77
CA ALA A 160 -4.06 -12.95 9.02
C ALA A 160 -2.77 -13.65 8.64
N LEU A 161 -2.62 -14.93 8.99
CA LEU A 161 -1.50 -15.75 8.56
C LEU A 161 -1.89 -16.51 7.29
N LEU A 162 -1.14 -16.24 6.22
CA LEU A 162 -1.28 -16.95 4.95
C LEU A 162 -0.08 -17.90 4.78
N ASP A 163 -0.34 -19.19 4.88
CA ASP A 163 0.66 -20.24 4.66
C ASP A 163 0.23 -21.15 3.50
N ARG A 164 1.15 -21.47 2.59
CA ARG A 164 0.94 -22.34 1.40
C ARG A 164 -0.37 -22.09 0.65
N GLY A 165 -0.77 -20.82 0.53
CA GLY A 165 -1.99 -20.40 -0.17
C GLY A 165 -3.29 -20.53 0.62
N ARG A 166 -3.23 -20.90 1.89
CA ARG A 166 -4.36 -21.00 2.81
C ARG A 166 -4.24 -19.98 3.94
N ILE A 167 -5.35 -19.46 4.40
CA ILE A 167 -5.39 -18.65 5.62
C ILE A 167 -5.49 -19.66 6.79
N THR A 168 -4.44 -19.73 7.61
CA THR A 168 -4.34 -20.63 8.75
C THR A 168 -4.76 -19.96 10.05
N HIS A 169 -4.72 -18.63 10.09
CA HIS A 169 -5.19 -17.86 11.25
C HIS A 169 -5.72 -16.50 10.81
N THR A 170 -6.77 -16.04 11.47
CA THR A 170 -7.27 -14.65 11.43
C THR A 170 -7.75 -14.26 12.82
N GLY A 171 -7.44 -13.04 13.25
CA GLY A 171 -7.88 -12.55 14.56
C GLY A 171 -7.38 -11.15 14.86
N GLU A 172 -7.77 -10.64 16.01
CA GLU A 172 -7.25 -9.38 16.52
C GLU A 172 -5.77 -9.51 16.87
N ARG A 173 -5.02 -8.43 16.71
CA ARG A 173 -3.63 -8.35 17.15
C ARG A 173 -3.56 -8.40 18.67
N THR A 174 -2.77 -9.30 19.21
CA THR A 174 -2.54 -9.42 20.66
C THR A 174 -1.24 -8.71 21.09
N ASN A 175 -1.07 -8.51 22.39
CA ASN A 175 0.17 -7.95 22.92
C ASN A 175 1.36 -8.90 22.73
N GLU A 176 1.15 -10.21 22.76
CA GLU A 176 2.19 -11.20 22.48
C GLU A 176 2.74 -11.06 21.06
N MET A 177 1.86 -10.83 20.07
CA MET A 177 2.25 -10.60 18.67
C MET A 177 3.07 -9.32 18.50
N LEU A 178 2.78 -8.28 19.30
CA LEU A 178 3.53 -7.03 19.28
C LEU A 178 4.94 -7.18 19.89
N LEU A 179 5.03 -7.90 21.03
CA LEU A 179 6.28 -8.11 21.73
C LEU A 179 7.19 -9.13 21.05
N ASP A 180 6.60 -10.15 20.44
CA ASP A 180 7.29 -11.22 19.74
C ASP A 180 6.66 -11.49 18.37
N PRO A 181 7.10 -10.79 17.32
CA PRO A 181 6.57 -10.96 15.97
C PRO A 181 6.65 -12.39 15.42
N GLY A 182 7.57 -13.22 15.93
CA GLY A 182 7.70 -14.63 15.55
C GLY A 182 6.65 -15.54 16.19
N TRP A 183 5.96 -15.09 17.24
CA TRP A 183 4.97 -15.87 17.97
C TRP A 183 3.85 -16.38 17.05
N LEU A 184 3.34 -15.55 16.14
CA LEU A 184 2.28 -15.90 15.22
C LEU A 184 2.64 -17.11 14.34
N TYR A 185 3.87 -17.13 13.80
CA TYR A 185 4.35 -18.25 12.97
C TYR A 185 4.59 -19.52 13.78
N ARG A 186 5.10 -19.41 15.00
CA ARG A 186 5.32 -20.58 15.87
C ARG A 186 4.02 -21.19 16.36
N THR A 187 2.98 -20.37 16.53
CA THR A 187 1.69 -20.83 17.08
C THR A 187 0.75 -21.36 16.01
N TYR A 188 0.72 -20.72 14.84
CA TYR A 188 -0.28 -21.00 13.79
C TYR A 188 0.34 -21.36 12.43
N GLY A 189 1.66 -21.27 12.26
CA GLY A 189 2.34 -21.81 11.08
C GLY A 189 2.24 -23.34 11.08
N GLU A 190 1.99 -23.96 9.93
CA GLU A 190 2.07 -25.42 9.83
C GLU A 190 3.51 -25.84 10.11
N ALA A 191 3.68 -26.80 11.03
CA ALA A 191 4.97 -27.42 11.28
C ALA A 191 5.50 -28.02 9.94
N GLN A 192 6.76 -27.70 9.60
CA GLN A 192 7.42 -28.26 8.43
C GLN A 192 7.62 -29.76 8.55
#